data_81a5d67be23c89583b1e5cb7a60213a6
#
_entry.id   81a5d67be23c89583b1e5cb7a60213a6
#
_cell.length_a   1.000
_cell.length_b   1.000
_cell.length_c   1.000
_cell.angle_alpha   90.00
_cell.angle_beta   90.00
_cell.angle_gamma   90.00
#
_symmetry.space_group_name_H-M   'P 1'
#
loop_
_entity.id
_entity.type
_entity.pdbx_description
1 polymer ?
#
loop_
_entity_poly.entity_id
_entity_poly.type
_entity_poly.pdbx_seq_one_letter_code
_entity_poly.pdbx_strand_id
1 'polypeptide(L)'
;MKDLFEYKDGELYWKVSRGRQKAGSLAGATITDGYKQVSINKKRYLVHRIIFQMFHGYMPKFPLEIDHINRIRHDNRIENLRVLTHKENMQHRKAQEK
;
A
#
# COMPACT_ATOMS: atom_id res chain seq x y z
N MET A 1 -1.86 11.74 -5.54
CA MET A 1 -0.61 11.05 -5.17
C MET A 1 0.10 10.37 -6.32
N LYS A 2 -0.62 9.93 -7.32
CA LYS A 2 0.02 9.28 -8.47
C LYS A 2 1.04 10.19 -9.18
N ASP A 3 0.91 11.49 -9.01
CA ASP A 3 1.84 12.45 -9.62
C ASP A 3 3.21 12.45 -8.92
N LEU A 4 3.30 11.88 -7.73
CA LEU A 4 4.54 11.84 -6.96
C LEU A 4 5.32 10.54 -7.16
N PHE A 5 4.65 9.47 -7.56
CA PHE A 5 5.22 8.14 -7.57
C PHE A 5 5.09 7.42 -8.88
N GLU A 6 6.03 6.51 -9.11
CA GLU A 6 5.99 5.55 -10.19
C GLU A 6 5.88 4.16 -9.58
N TYR A 7 4.95 3.36 -10.09
CA TYR A 7 4.76 1.99 -9.62
C TYR A 7 5.63 1.03 -10.42
N LYS A 8 6.26 0.08 -9.72
CA LYS A 8 7.00 -1.01 -10.36
C LYS A 8 6.99 -2.24 -9.47
N ASP A 9 6.29 -3.29 -9.90
CA ASP A 9 6.27 -4.59 -9.23
C ASP A 9 5.99 -4.51 -7.72
N GLY A 10 5.01 -3.70 -7.34
CA GLY A 10 4.62 -3.58 -5.94
C GLY A 10 5.40 -2.55 -5.14
N GLU A 11 6.34 -1.85 -5.78
CA GLU A 11 7.12 -0.82 -5.13
C GLU A 11 6.77 0.55 -5.72
N LEU A 12 6.95 1.58 -4.90
CA LEU A 12 6.80 2.96 -5.34
C LEU A 12 8.17 3.61 -5.43
N TYR A 13 8.37 4.41 -6.48
CA TYR A 13 9.57 5.20 -6.67
C TYR A 13 9.18 6.65 -6.85
N TRP A 14 10.00 7.56 -6.32
CA TRP A 14 9.73 8.98 -6.44
C TRP A 14 9.85 9.42 -7.89
N LYS A 15 8.83 10.10 -8.42
CA LYS A 15 8.89 10.71 -9.75
C LYS A 15 9.62 12.03 -9.74
N VAL A 16 9.55 12.74 -8.60
CA VAL A 16 10.09 14.07 -8.46
C VAL A 16 11.03 14.11 -7.28
N SER A 17 12.02 15.04 -7.32
CA SER A 17 12.89 15.24 -6.19
C SER A 17 12.19 16.11 -5.15
N ARG A 18 12.21 15.70 -3.89
CA ARG A 18 11.58 16.42 -2.78
C ARG A 18 12.49 16.36 -1.56
N GLY A 19 12.96 17.52 -1.10
CA GLY A 19 13.85 17.55 0.04
C GLY A 19 15.04 16.61 -0.17
N ARG A 20 15.18 15.62 0.69
CA ARG A 20 16.25 14.62 0.59
C ARG A 20 15.94 13.47 -0.36
N GLN A 21 14.69 13.39 -0.84
CA GLN A 21 14.28 12.32 -1.75
C GLN A 21 14.61 12.71 -3.18
N LYS A 22 15.28 11.83 -3.87
CA LYS A 22 15.66 12.07 -5.27
C LYS A 22 14.72 11.31 -6.20
N ALA A 23 14.39 11.92 -7.33
CA ALA A 23 13.61 11.24 -8.37
C ALA A 23 14.29 9.92 -8.74
N GLY A 24 13.51 8.85 -8.86
CA GLY A 24 14.00 7.51 -9.17
C GLY A 24 14.38 6.69 -7.96
N SER A 25 14.44 7.27 -6.76
CA SER A 25 14.77 6.52 -5.55
C SER A 25 13.52 5.81 -5.02
N LEU A 26 13.74 4.72 -4.28
CA LEU A 26 12.66 3.95 -3.67
C LEU A 26 11.91 4.80 -2.65
N ALA A 27 10.59 4.80 -2.73
CA ALA A 27 9.71 5.49 -1.79
C ALA A 27 9.12 4.48 -0.81
N GLY A 28 9.30 4.75 0.48
CA GLY A 28 8.73 3.92 1.52
C GLY A 28 9.71 2.93 2.13
N ALA A 29 9.38 2.48 3.32
CA ALA A 29 10.18 1.53 4.06
C ALA A 29 9.24 0.64 4.89
N THR A 30 9.70 -0.57 5.18
CA THR A 30 8.94 -1.51 5.99
C THR A 30 8.96 -1.06 7.45
N ILE A 31 7.79 -0.98 8.05
CA ILE A 31 7.64 -0.65 9.48
C ILE A 31 7.49 -1.92 10.29
N THR A 32 7.44 -1.77 11.64
CA THR A 32 7.43 -2.89 12.59
C THR A 32 6.34 -3.92 12.32
N ASP A 33 5.18 -3.48 11.83
CA ASP A 33 4.04 -4.36 11.56
C ASP A 33 4.17 -5.14 10.24
N GLY A 34 5.24 -4.92 9.48
CA GLY A 34 5.44 -5.58 8.19
C GLY A 34 4.85 -4.82 7.01
N TYR A 35 4.07 -3.77 7.25
CA TYR A 35 3.54 -2.91 6.20
C TYR A 35 4.63 -1.96 5.70
N LYS A 36 4.48 -1.47 4.47
CA LYS A 36 5.33 -0.40 3.95
C LYS A 36 4.65 0.94 4.09
N GLN A 37 5.43 1.95 4.44
CA GLN A 37 4.94 3.27 4.75
C GLN A 37 5.84 4.32 4.11
N VAL A 38 5.24 5.43 3.66
CA VAL A 38 5.99 6.55 3.08
C VAL A 38 5.48 7.84 3.73
N SER A 39 6.40 8.79 3.96
CA SER A 39 6.07 10.11 4.51
C SER A 39 5.99 11.14 3.39
N ILE A 40 4.90 11.93 3.39
CA ILE A 40 4.70 13.02 2.45
C ILE A 40 4.23 14.22 3.27
N ASN A 41 5.02 15.32 3.25
CA ASN A 41 4.68 16.54 3.99
C ASN A 41 4.37 16.24 5.47
N LYS A 42 5.23 15.42 6.09
CA LYS A 42 5.13 15.04 7.51
C LYS A 42 3.93 14.16 7.86
N LYS A 43 3.20 13.69 6.86
CA LYS A 43 2.12 12.72 7.04
C LYS A 43 2.57 11.35 6.55
N ARG A 44 2.13 10.30 7.22
CA ARG A 44 2.49 8.94 6.88
C ARG A 44 1.36 8.25 6.13
N TYR A 45 1.72 7.56 5.06
CA TYR A 45 0.76 6.85 4.21
C TYR A 45 1.23 5.43 4.00
N LEU A 46 0.29 4.49 4.03
CA LEU A 46 0.62 3.10 3.73
C LEU A 46 0.76 2.92 2.22
N VAL A 47 1.84 2.29 1.80
CA VAL A 47 2.16 2.13 0.38
C VAL A 47 1.06 1.37 -0.36
N HIS A 48 0.50 0.31 0.22
CA HIS A 48 -0.55 -0.45 -0.46
C HIS A 48 -1.80 0.38 -0.74
N ARG A 49 -2.10 1.35 0.12
CA ARG A 49 -3.26 2.24 -0.09
C ARG A 49 -3.01 3.18 -1.26
N ILE A 50 -1.79 3.70 -1.36
CA ILE A 50 -1.41 4.58 -2.47
C ILE A 50 -1.49 3.79 -3.79
N ILE A 51 -0.91 2.59 -3.83
CA ILE A 51 -0.91 1.75 -5.02
C ILE A 51 -2.35 1.43 -5.45
N PHE A 52 -3.20 1.04 -4.51
CA PHE A 52 -4.59 0.73 -4.82
C PHE A 52 -5.27 1.94 -5.45
N GLN A 53 -5.10 3.12 -4.87
CA GLN A 53 -5.71 4.34 -5.38
C GLN A 53 -5.18 4.71 -6.76
N MET A 54 -3.89 4.50 -7.01
CA MET A 54 -3.29 4.79 -8.31
C MET A 54 -3.94 3.98 -9.43
N PHE A 55 -4.28 2.72 -9.16
CA PHE A 55 -4.83 1.83 -10.18
C PHE A 55 -6.35 1.89 -10.27
N HIS A 56 -7.03 2.09 -9.16
CA HIS A 56 -8.50 2.02 -9.13
C HIS A 56 -9.19 3.38 -9.05
N GLY A 57 -8.44 4.43 -8.74
CA GLY A 57 -8.98 5.80 -8.74
C GLY A 57 -9.82 6.16 -7.51
N TYR A 58 -9.89 5.30 -6.52
CA TYR A 58 -10.61 5.60 -5.28
C TYR A 58 -9.95 4.89 -4.11
N MET A 59 -10.32 5.28 -2.90
CA MET A 59 -9.84 4.67 -1.67
C MET A 59 -11.03 4.05 -0.94
N PRO A 60 -11.00 2.74 -0.67
CA PRO A 60 -12.09 2.10 0.07
C PRO A 60 -12.24 2.71 1.47
N LYS A 61 -13.49 2.84 1.91
CA LYS A 61 -13.82 3.34 3.23
C LYS A 61 -14.52 2.24 4.02
N PHE A 62 -14.37 2.28 5.36
CA PHE A 62 -15.05 1.34 6.22
C PHE A 62 -16.53 1.21 5.82
N PRO A 63 -17.10 0.00 5.72
CA PRO A 63 -16.56 -1.29 6.17
C PRO A 63 -15.68 -2.02 5.16
N LEU A 64 -15.24 -1.35 4.08
CA LEU A 64 -14.38 -1.97 3.08
C LEU A 64 -12.91 -1.76 3.44
N GLU A 65 -12.11 -2.78 3.25
CA GLU A 65 -10.67 -2.76 3.54
C GLU A 65 -9.89 -3.34 2.38
N ILE A 66 -8.63 -2.91 2.24
CA ILE A 66 -7.71 -3.50 1.28
C ILE A 66 -7.00 -4.67 1.97
N ASP A 67 -7.03 -5.84 1.33
CA ASP A 67 -6.44 -7.05 1.86
C ASP A 67 -5.29 -7.51 0.96
N HIS A 68 -4.23 -8.04 1.57
CA HIS A 68 -3.14 -8.70 0.85
C HIS A 68 -3.51 -10.16 0.68
N ILE A 69 -3.75 -10.58 -0.57
CA ILE A 69 -4.26 -11.93 -0.86
C ILE A 69 -3.36 -13.02 -0.28
N ASN A 70 -2.04 -12.87 -0.43
CA ASN A 70 -1.08 -13.86 0.07
C ASN A 70 -0.68 -13.64 1.53
N ARG A 71 -1.29 -12.68 2.22
CA ARG A 71 -1.04 -12.35 3.62
C ARG A 71 0.35 -11.78 3.90
N ILE A 72 1.09 -11.41 2.87
CA ILE A 72 2.39 -10.77 3.02
C ILE A 72 2.19 -9.26 2.95
N ARG A 73 2.31 -8.58 4.07
CA ARG A 73 1.96 -7.16 4.23
C ARG A 73 2.82 -6.21 3.42
N HIS A 74 4.01 -6.62 3.02
CA HIS A 74 4.89 -5.79 2.20
C HIS A 74 4.84 -6.17 0.72
N ASP A 75 4.03 -7.14 0.33
CA ASP A 75 3.84 -7.50 -1.07
C ASP A 75 2.69 -6.67 -1.64
N ASN A 76 3.02 -5.50 -2.16
CA ASN A 76 2.04 -4.53 -2.60
C ASN A 76 1.83 -4.52 -4.12
N ARG A 77 2.16 -5.64 -4.77
CA ARG A 77 1.82 -5.80 -6.19
C ARG A 77 0.31 -5.65 -6.36
N ILE A 78 -0.11 -4.91 -7.38
CA ILE A 78 -1.53 -4.62 -7.54
C ILE A 78 -2.38 -5.89 -7.63
N GLU A 79 -1.87 -6.94 -8.25
CA GLU A 79 -2.57 -8.21 -8.38
C GLU A 79 -2.71 -8.95 -7.04
N ASN A 80 -1.98 -8.51 -6.00
CA ASN A 80 -2.07 -9.07 -4.65
C ASN A 80 -2.99 -8.26 -3.73
N LEU A 81 -3.59 -7.19 -4.22
CA LEU A 81 -4.45 -6.31 -3.43
C LEU A 81 -5.91 -6.51 -3.85
N ARG A 82 -6.78 -6.69 -2.86
CA ARG A 82 -8.21 -6.81 -3.13
C ARG A 82 -9.00 -6.09 -2.05
N VAL A 83 -10.28 -5.85 -2.32
CA VAL A 83 -11.17 -5.20 -1.37
C VAL A 83 -12.06 -6.24 -0.73
N LEU A 84 -12.11 -6.25 0.59
CA LEU A 84 -12.99 -7.09 1.38
C LEU A 84 -13.74 -6.22 2.37
N THR A 85 -14.90 -6.68 2.84
CA THR A 85 -15.51 -6.05 4.00
C THR A 85 -14.67 -6.38 5.23
N HIS A 86 -14.79 -5.57 6.27
CA HIS A 86 -14.10 -5.83 7.54
C HIS A 86 -14.42 -7.25 8.05
N LYS A 87 -15.70 -7.64 7.96
CA LYS A 87 -16.16 -8.96 8.38
C LYS A 87 -15.48 -10.08 7.57
N GLU A 88 -15.42 -9.94 6.24
CA GLU A 88 -14.77 -10.92 5.38
C GLU A 88 -13.29 -11.04 5.68
N ASN A 89 -12.63 -9.90 5.91
CA ASN A 89 -11.21 -9.88 6.23
C ASN A 89 -10.93 -10.60 7.55
N MET A 90 -11.76 -10.39 8.55
CA MET A 90 -11.63 -11.08 9.83
C MET A 90 -11.78 -12.59 9.66
N GLN A 91 -12.75 -13.05 8.87
CA GLN A 91 -12.94 -14.46 8.59
C GLN A 91 -11.76 -15.07 7.86
N HIS A 92 -11.21 -14.35 6.90
CA HIS A 92 -10.04 -14.80 6.14
C HIS A 92 -8.82 -14.98 7.05
N ARG A 93 -8.58 -14.05 7.96
CA ARG A 93 -7.49 -14.17 8.94
C ARG A 93 -7.69 -15.39 9.82
N LYS A 94 -8.90 -15.58 10.32
CA LYS A 94 -9.22 -16.68 11.22
C LYS A 94 -8.98 -18.02 10.56
N ALA A 95 -9.35 -18.14 9.30
CA ALA A 95 -9.15 -19.37 8.54
C ALA A 95 -7.66 -19.70 8.37
N GLN A 96 -6.81 -18.69 8.32
CA GLN A 96 -5.37 -18.88 8.13
C GLN A 96 -4.59 -19.10 9.42
N GLU A 97 -5.20 -18.86 10.56
CA GLU A 97 -4.56 -19.05 11.85
C GLU A 97 -4.53 -20.51 12.32
N LYS A 98 -5.07 -21.41 11.56
CA LYS A 98 -5.11 -22.81 11.91
C LYS A 98 -3.79 -23.52 11.65
#